data_7adab887b037e68f9e9c0900b62f0f0f
#
_entry.id   7adab887b037e68f9e9c0900b62f0f0f
#
_cell.length_a   1.000
_cell.length_b   1.000
_cell.length_c   1.000
_cell.angle_alpha   90.00
_cell.angle_beta   90.00
_cell.angle_gamma   90.00
#
_symmetry.space_group_name_H-M   'P 1'
#
loop_
_entity.id
_entity.type
_entity.pdbx_description
1 polymer ?
#
loop_
_entity_poly.entity_id
_entity_poly.type
_entity_poly.pdbx_seq_one_letter_code
_entity_poly.pdbx_strand_id
1 'polypeptide(L)'
;MLDFQSKDKDESMSHASDPGAFEAAAPAPPAAWLAVFSLAFGAFGLVTAEFLPVSLLTPMAAELGVSIGTVGQAITATAVVAALAGPLLILGAGRMDRRKIVWGLMALLVLSGVLSAYASTIAVLLLARGLLGFALGAFWAMIAALALRLVPADKVPRAISIIIMGVSLATVFAAPLGAFLGERWGWRATFLAASGIGALGLGVQMLALPALPAVAAPGLASFRVALSRRSVALGLGTALLVISGHFAGFAFIRPFLEEVPRLDVPTISLALLVFGLGGFIGNFIGGAIAARSPALAVASASFVIGAVALALGLFGESAGVALLATALWGGAFGAFPVSISIWNARSAPDHAESAGALLSSVFQVAIAAGAVLGGLVIDRFGPAAVFAYVAFAALAGAIAMFIPGRAEERRTGAA
;
A
#
# COMPACT_ATOMS: atom_id res chain seq x y z
N MET A 1 36.69 -79.97 -11.43
CA MET A 1 37.45 -80.09 -10.16
C MET A 1 37.22 -78.82 -9.42
N LEU A 2 36.39 -78.87 -8.34
CA LEU A 2 36.24 -77.97 -7.22
C LEU A 2 35.58 -76.60 -7.55
N ASP A 3 34.26 -76.34 -7.38
CA ASP A 3 33.48 -76.35 -6.12
C ASP A 3 34.09 -75.45 -5.04
N PHE A 4 33.49 -74.27 -4.79
CA PHE A 4 33.39 -73.68 -3.46
C PHE A 4 32.50 -72.45 -3.42
N GLN A 5 31.23 -72.67 -2.99
CA GLN A 5 30.42 -71.90 -2.05
C GLN A 5 30.03 -70.43 -2.37
N SER A 6 28.78 -70.40 -2.78
CA SER A 6 27.81 -69.35 -2.44
C SER A 6 27.44 -69.49 -0.96
N LYS A 7 27.73 -68.45 -0.17
CA LYS A 7 26.97 -68.07 1.05
C LYS A 7 27.53 -66.72 1.53
N ASP A 8 26.65 -65.81 1.73
CA ASP A 8 26.73 -64.47 2.34
C ASP A 8 26.43 -63.31 1.40
N LYS A 9 25.18 -63.27 0.92
CA LYS A 9 24.55 -62.10 0.35
C LYS A 9 23.06 -62.07 0.64
N ASP A 10 22.66 -62.16 1.90
CA ASP A 10 21.24 -62.06 2.26
C ASP A 10 21.04 -61.45 3.65
N GLU A 11 21.73 -60.31 3.95
CA GLU A 11 21.40 -59.51 5.15
C GLU A 11 21.75 -58.05 4.96
N SER A 12 21.29 -57.37 3.92
CA SER A 12 21.37 -55.92 3.87
C SER A 12 20.31 -55.27 2.96
N MET A 13 19.08 -55.78 2.95
CA MET A 13 17.97 -55.14 2.30
C MET A 13 16.74 -55.15 3.21
N SER A 14 16.74 -54.30 4.22
CA SER A 14 15.55 -54.03 5.02
C SER A 14 15.70 -52.69 5.77
N HIS A 15 15.88 -51.62 5.02
CA HIS A 15 15.47 -50.27 5.44
C HIS A 15 15.13 -49.50 4.18
N ALA A 16 14.09 -49.95 3.49
CA ALA A 16 13.32 -49.06 2.61
C ALA A 16 12.59 -48.07 3.53
N SER A 17 13.16 -46.91 3.70
CA SER A 17 12.49 -45.75 4.28
C SER A 17 11.23 -45.48 3.45
N ASP A 18 10.10 -45.52 4.11
CA ASP A 18 8.76 -45.18 3.61
C ASP A 18 8.80 -43.77 2.97
N PRO A 19 8.54 -43.59 1.66
CA PRO A 19 8.58 -42.27 1.03
C PRO A 19 7.33 -41.45 1.29
N GLY A 20 6.53 -41.78 2.28
CA GLY A 20 5.22 -41.18 2.58
C GLY A 20 5.09 -40.39 3.88
N ALA A 21 6.11 -40.33 4.70
CA ALA A 21 6.07 -39.47 5.86
C ALA A 21 6.33 -38.01 5.43
N PHE A 22 5.27 -37.28 5.10
CA PHE A 22 5.29 -35.82 5.14
C PHE A 22 5.70 -35.42 6.56
N GLU A 23 6.98 -35.15 6.75
CA GLU A 23 7.51 -34.57 7.97
C GLU A 23 6.81 -33.23 8.15
N ALA A 24 5.82 -33.17 9.03
CA ALA A 24 5.10 -31.95 9.33
C ALA A 24 6.14 -30.90 9.73
N ALA A 25 6.35 -29.87 8.92
CA ALA A 25 7.32 -28.83 9.16
C ALA A 25 7.14 -28.31 10.59
N ALA A 26 8.19 -28.33 11.37
CA ALA A 26 8.17 -27.90 12.77
C ALA A 26 7.54 -26.49 12.86
N PRO A 27 6.70 -26.22 13.86
CA PRO A 27 6.07 -24.91 14.00
C PRO A 27 7.16 -23.84 14.13
N ALA A 28 7.01 -22.73 13.39
CA ALA A 28 7.95 -21.62 13.47
C ALA A 28 8.07 -21.15 14.92
N PRO A 29 9.30 -20.93 15.42
CA PRO A 29 9.52 -20.56 16.81
C PRO A 29 8.79 -19.26 17.17
N PRO A 30 8.33 -19.08 18.42
CA PRO A 30 7.61 -17.87 18.84
C PRO A 30 8.37 -16.56 18.52
N ALA A 31 9.69 -16.58 18.60
CA ALA A 31 10.54 -15.43 18.24
C ALA A 31 10.39 -15.00 16.77
N ALA A 32 10.15 -15.94 15.84
CA ALA A 32 9.92 -15.63 14.44
C ALA A 32 8.61 -14.84 14.23
N TRP A 33 7.56 -15.22 14.94
CA TRP A 33 6.27 -14.49 14.89
C TRP A 33 6.37 -13.11 15.53
N LEU A 34 7.14 -12.96 16.63
CA LEU A 34 7.39 -11.63 17.22
C LEU A 34 8.09 -10.71 16.21
N ALA A 35 9.04 -11.22 15.43
CA ALA A 35 9.68 -10.47 14.36
C ALA A 35 8.65 -10.06 13.28
N VAL A 36 7.75 -10.96 12.86
CA VAL A 36 6.67 -10.65 11.90
C VAL A 36 5.74 -9.56 12.45
N PHE A 37 5.30 -9.66 13.71
CA PHE A 37 4.47 -8.63 14.34
C PHE A 37 5.20 -7.28 14.46
N SER A 38 6.51 -7.29 14.72
CA SER A 38 7.31 -6.05 14.74
C SER A 38 7.36 -5.37 13.37
N LEU A 39 7.40 -6.14 12.27
CA LEU A 39 7.29 -5.61 10.92
C LEU A 39 5.87 -5.06 10.64
N ALA A 40 4.82 -5.74 11.11
CA ALA A 40 3.44 -5.24 11.01
C ALA A 40 3.26 -3.89 11.72
N PHE A 41 3.85 -3.76 12.91
CA PHE A 41 3.84 -2.51 13.66
C PHE A 41 4.65 -1.40 12.96
N GLY A 42 5.78 -1.74 12.35
CA GLY A 42 6.54 -0.82 11.49
C GLY A 42 5.74 -0.36 10.27
N ALA A 43 5.05 -1.28 9.58
CA ALA A 43 4.16 -0.97 8.47
C ALA A 43 3.02 -0.03 8.90
N PHE A 44 2.41 -0.30 10.07
CA PHE A 44 1.40 0.57 10.67
C PHE A 44 1.94 2.00 10.88
N GLY A 45 3.14 2.15 11.45
CA GLY A 45 3.76 3.46 11.67
C GLY A 45 4.07 4.21 10.38
N LEU A 46 4.64 3.52 9.37
CA LEU A 46 4.98 4.10 8.06
C LEU A 46 3.73 4.62 7.34
N VAL A 47 2.69 3.81 7.25
CA VAL A 47 1.44 4.16 6.56
C VAL A 47 0.65 5.22 7.35
N THR A 48 0.67 5.16 8.69
CA THR A 48 0.09 6.23 9.51
C THR A 48 0.76 7.57 9.20
N ALA A 49 2.09 7.63 9.20
CA ALA A 49 2.81 8.86 8.87
C ALA A 49 2.58 9.32 7.42
N GLU A 50 2.38 8.39 6.48
CA GLU A 50 2.07 8.69 5.08
C GLU A 50 0.73 9.43 4.95
N PHE A 51 -0.33 8.97 5.64
CA PHE A 51 -1.68 9.50 5.51
C PHE A 51 -1.97 10.73 6.39
N LEU A 52 -1.13 11.05 7.38
CA LEU A 52 -1.35 12.22 8.26
C LEU A 52 -1.61 13.53 7.51
N PRO A 53 -0.84 13.91 6.46
CA PRO A 53 -1.10 15.17 5.75
C PRO A 53 -2.51 15.29 5.21
N VAL A 54 -3.13 14.20 4.75
CA VAL A 54 -4.50 14.18 4.18
C VAL A 54 -5.51 14.85 5.12
N SER A 55 -5.38 14.58 6.42
CA SER A 55 -6.26 15.12 7.44
C SER A 55 -5.77 16.44 8.08
N LEU A 56 -4.58 16.91 7.72
CA LEU A 56 -3.92 18.06 8.34
C LEU A 56 -3.63 19.20 7.35
N LEU A 57 -3.99 19.04 6.05
CA LEU A 57 -3.62 20.00 5.00
C LEU A 57 -4.05 21.43 5.33
N THR A 58 -5.29 21.63 5.75
CA THR A 58 -5.85 22.96 6.03
C THR A 58 -5.06 23.68 7.12
N PRO A 59 -4.86 23.13 8.34
CA PRO A 59 -4.08 23.80 9.37
C PRO A 59 -2.60 23.96 9.02
N MET A 60 -2.01 23.03 8.25
CA MET A 60 -0.63 23.14 7.78
C MET A 60 -0.48 24.29 6.78
N ALA A 61 -1.40 24.44 5.82
CA ALA A 61 -1.40 25.51 4.82
C ALA A 61 -1.52 26.88 5.49
N ALA A 62 -2.46 27.01 6.43
CA ALA A 62 -2.70 28.25 7.16
C ALA A 62 -1.46 28.70 7.97
N GLU A 63 -0.80 27.77 8.69
CA GLU A 63 0.35 28.11 9.54
C GLU A 63 1.63 28.34 8.72
N LEU A 64 1.83 27.60 7.61
CA LEU A 64 2.98 27.78 6.73
C LEU A 64 2.82 28.95 5.74
N GLY A 65 1.62 29.56 5.64
CA GLY A 65 1.34 30.70 4.76
C GLY A 65 1.40 30.35 3.27
N VAL A 66 1.02 29.13 2.90
CA VAL A 66 1.05 28.63 1.51
C VAL A 66 -0.32 28.08 1.10
N SER A 67 -0.52 27.83 -0.22
CA SER A 67 -1.78 27.23 -0.70
C SER A 67 -1.93 25.76 -0.24
N ILE A 68 -3.17 25.28 -0.19
CA ILE A 68 -3.50 23.89 0.13
C ILE A 68 -2.85 22.94 -0.87
N GLY A 69 -2.85 23.28 -2.17
CA GLY A 69 -2.18 22.49 -3.20
C GLY A 69 -0.67 22.43 -2.99
N THR A 70 -0.05 23.53 -2.53
CA THR A 70 1.38 23.55 -2.19
C THR A 70 1.70 22.62 -1.04
N VAL A 71 0.90 22.60 0.04
CA VAL A 71 1.08 21.62 1.13
C VAL A 71 0.80 20.21 0.66
N GLY A 72 -0.14 20.01 -0.25
CA GLY A 72 -0.41 18.72 -0.89
C GLY A 72 0.82 18.09 -1.56
N GLN A 73 1.81 18.90 -1.97
CA GLN A 73 3.11 18.40 -2.47
C GLN A 73 3.89 17.58 -1.41
N ALA A 74 3.53 17.65 -0.13
CA ALA A 74 4.05 16.77 0.89
C ALA A 74 3.73 15.29 0.62
N ILE A 75 2.57 15.00 0.04
CA ILE A 75 2.18 13.65 -0.40
C ILE A 75 2.98 13.26 -1.65
N THR A 76 3.08 14.18 -2.62
CA THR A 76 3.89 14.01 -3.83
C THR A 76 5.34 13.70 -3.52
N ALA A 77 5.99 14.47 -2.64
CA ALA A 77 7.38 14.26 -2.26
C ALA A 77 7.63 12.87 -1.67
N THR A 78 6.71 12.41 -0.80
CA THR A 78 6.76 11.05 -0.25
C THR A 78 6.67 10.01 -1.36
N ALA A 79 5.68 10.11 -2.24
CA ALA A 79 5.42 9.11 -3.27
C ALA A 79 6.53 9.06 -4.35
N VAL A 80 7.04 10.20 -4.80
CA VAL A 80 8.15 10.26 -5.78
C VAL A 80 9.40 9.57 -5.23
N VAL A 81 9.78 9.89 -4.00
CA VAL A 81 10.96 9.25 -3.40
C VAL A 81 10.69 7.77 -3.12
N ALA A 82 9.48 7.39 -2.71
CA ALA A 82 9.12 5.98 -2.49
C ALA A 82 9.20 5.16 -3.78
N ALA A 83 8.81 5.72 -4.93
CA ALA A 83 8.92 5.04 -6.23
C ALA A 83 10.37 4.68 -6.59
N LEU A 84 11.33 5.52 -6.18
CA LEU A 84 12.76 5.33 -6.45
C LEU A 84 13.46 4.53 -5.35
N ALA A 85 12.91 4.50 -4.14
CA ALA A 85 13.58 3.95 -2.96
C ALA A 85 13.86 2.44 -3.06
N GLY A 86 12.95 1.66 -3.65
CA GLY A 86 13.14 0.22 -3.86
C GLY A 86 14.37 -0.09 -4.72
N PRO A 87 14.45 0.40 -5.96
CA PRO A 87 15.64 0.27 -6.80
C PRO A 87 16.92 0.81 -6.14
N LEU A 88 16.86 1.99 -5.52
CA LEU A 88 18.02 2.59 -4.84
C LEU A 88 18.50 1.73 -3.67
N LEU A 89 17.58 1.15 -2.90
CA LEU A 89 17.91 0.24 -1.83
C LEU A 89 18.62 -1.01 -2.36
N ILE A 90 18.10 -1.62 -3.43
CA ILE A 90 18.68 -2.84 -4.02
C ILE A 90 20.12 -2.57 -4.48
N LEU A 91 20.37 -1.42 -5.10
CA LEU A 91 21.70 -1.01 -5.57
C LEU A 91 22.65 -0.64 -4.41
N GLY A 92 22.13 0.06 -3.39
CA GLY A 92 22.94 0.62 -2.29
C GLY A 92 23.13 -0.31 -1.09
N ALA A 93 22.21 -1.26 -0.87
CA ALA A 93 22.23 -2.12 0.31
C ALA A 93 23.40 -3.12 0.36
N GLY A 94 23.96 -3.47 -0.79
CA GLY A 94 25.14 -4.34 -0.91
C GLY A 94 25.11 -5.52 0.06
N ARG A 95 26.17 -5.66 0.87
CA ARG A 95 26.36 -6.73 1.86
C ARG A 95 25.82 -6.39 3.25
N MET A 96 25.03 -5.33 3.40
CA MET A 96 24.47 -4.94 4.70
C MET A 96 23.46 -5.96 5.22
N ASP A 97 23.48 -6.19 6.53
CA ASP A 97 22.46 -6.98 7.23
C ASP A 97 21.08 -6.28 7.07
N ARG A 98 20.08 -7.02 6.56
CA ARG A 98 18.73 -6.50 6.31
C ARG A 98 18.03 -6.00 7.58
N ARG A 99 18.38 -6.56 8.74
CA ARG A 99 17.93 -6.07 10.04
C ARG A 99 18.36 -4.61 10.28
N LYS A 100 19.62 -4.29 10.01
CA LYS A 100 20.15 -2.92 10.17
C LYS A 100 19.48 -1.95 9.20
N ILE A 101 19.17 -2.41 7.99
CA ILE A 101 18.44 -1.59 7.02
C ILE A 101 17.03 -1.28 7.56
N VAL A 102 16.29 -2.28 8.03
CA VAL A 102 14.93 -2.07 8.61
C VAL A 102 14.98 -1.08 9.77
N TRP A 103 15.96 -1.19 10.67
CA TRP A 103 16.15 -0.23 11.75
C TRP A 103 16.43 1.19 11.24
N GLY A 104 17.28 1.31 10.20
CA GLY A 104 17.54 2.58 9.53
C GLY A 104 16.29 3.22 8.91
N LEU A 105 15.43 2.39 8.28
CA LEU A 105 14.17 2.86 7.71
C LEU A 105 13.20 3.35 8.80
N MET A 106 13.14 2.67 9.94
CA MET A 106 12.33 3.15 11.08
C MET A 106 12.93 4.41 11.71
N ALA A 107 14.25 4.52 11.80
CA ALA A 107 14.89 5.77 12.24
C ALA A 107 14.59 6.94 11.28
N LEU A 108 14.55 6.70 9.96
CA LEU A 108 14.13 7.71 8.98
C LEU A 108 12.66 8.10 9.14
N LEU A 109 11.76 7.18 9.45
CA LEU A 109 10.37 7.48 9.81
C LEU A 109 10.31 8.44 10.99
N VAL A 110 11.02 8.14 12.09
CA VAL A 110 11.07 8.98 13.30
C VAL A 110 11.63 10.35 12.96
N LEU A 111 12.76 10.41 12.27
CA LEU A 111 13.40 11.65 11.85
C LEU A 111 12.48 12.50 10.97
N SER A 112 11.82 11.88 9.99
CA SER A 112 10.84 12.55 9.12
C SER A 112 9.71 13.20 9.92
N GLY A 113 9.12 12.48 10.88
CA GLY A 113 8.04 13.03 11.69
C GLY A 113 8.49 14.17 12.60
N VAL A 114 9.67 14.04 13.22
CA VAL A 114 10.27 15.12 14.02
C VAL A 114 10.55 16.36 13.15
N LEU A 115 11.21 16.17 12.00
CA LEU A 115 11.48 17.29 11.07
C LEU A 115 10.19 17.93 10.55
N SER A 116 9.16 17.11 10.26
CA SER A 116 7.84 17.63 9.85
C SER A 116 7.23 18.49 10.97
N ALA A 117 7.30 18.05 12.22
CA ALA A 117 6.75 18.79 13.35
C ALA A 117 7.43 20.15 13.59
N TYR A 118 8.73 20.24 13.33
CA TYR A 118 9.49 21.49 13.48
C TYR A 118 9.67 22.25 12.16
N ALA A 119 9.01 21.84 11.07
CA ALA A 119 9.09 22.55 9.81
C ALA A 119 8.51 23.97 9.91
N SER A 120 9.34 24.96 9.66
CA SER A 120 8.95 26.38 9.56
C SER A 120 8.70 26.84 8.12
N THR A 121 9.10 26.03 7.15
CA THR A 121 8.94 26.31 5.73
C THR A 121 8.47 25.05 4.99
N ILE A 122 7.83 25.26 3.84
CA ILE A 122 7.43 24.16 2.97
C ILE A 122 8.63 23.30 2.52
N ALA A 123 9.79 23.91 2.28
CA ALA A 123 11.00 23.19 1.84
C ALA A 123 11.46 22.16 2.88
N VAL A 124 11.48 22.53 4.16
CA VAL A 124 11.82 21.60 5.26
C VAL A 124 10.80 20.49 5.38
N LEU A 125 9.51 20.81 5.22
CA LEU A 125 8.44 19.80 5.21
C LEU A 125 8.63 18.82 4.06
N LEU A 126 8.87 19.29 2.83
CA LEU A 126 9.07 18.42 1.66
C LEU A 126 10.31 17.52 1.82
N LEU A 127 11.40 18.04 2.37
CA LEU A 127 12.59 17.23 2.68
C LEU A 127 12.27 16.13 3.69
N ALA A 128 11.57 16.48 4.78
CA ALA A 128 11.13 15.52 5.78
C ALA A 128 10.25 14.43 5.17
N ARG A 129 9.32 14.79 4.27
CA ARG A 129 8.44 13.87 3.56
C ARG A 129 9.20 12.98 2.57
N GLY A 130 10.27 13.49 1.95
CA GLY A 130 11.17 12.69 1.13
C GLY A 130 11.88 11.59 1.94
N LEU A 131 12.33 11.89 3.17
CA LEU A 131 12.91 10.87 4.07
C LEU A 131 11.91 9.76 4.39
N LEU A 132 10.64 10.11 4.66
CA LEU A 132 9.58 9.12 4.84
C LEU A 132 9.37 8.29 3.57
N GLY A 133 9.35 8.94 2.40
CA GLY A 133 9.19 8.26 1.12
C GLY A 133 10.26 7.20 0.90
N PHE A 134 11.53 7.52 1.21
CA PHE A 134 12.61 6.53 1.13
C PHE A 134 12.37 5.36 2.10
N ALA A 135 12.02 5.66 3.35
CA ALA A 135 11.73 4.63 4.34
C ALA A 135 10.59 3.71 3.89
N LEU A 136 9.49 4.30 3.41
CA LEU A 136 8.30 3.58 2.95
C LEU A 136 8.58 2.68 1.74
N GLY A 137 9.13 3.25 0.65
CA GLY A 137 9.37 2.51 -0.59
C GLY A 137 10.40 1.40 -0.41
N ALA A 138 11.46 1.65 0.35
CA ALA A 138 12.47 0.66 0.68
C ALA A 138 11.91 -0.47 1.58
N PHE A 139 11.05 -0.15 2.53
CA PHE A 139 10.38 -1.14 3.38
C PHE A 139 9.48 -2.06 2.55
N TRP A 140 8.66 -1.51 1.65
CA TRP A 140 7.81 -2.29 0.76
C TRP A 140 8.61 -3.26 -0.12
N ALA A 141 9.74 -2.81 -0.66
CA ALA A 141 10.61 -3.66 -1.49
C ALA A 141 11.21 -4.86 -0.74
N MET A 142 11.25 -4.80 0.61
CA MET A 142 11.85 -5.84 1.44
C MET A 142 10.84 -6.82 2.06
N ILE A 143 9.55 -6.52 2.12
CA ILE A 143 8.56 -7.28 2.90
C ILE A 143 8.55 -8.77 2.56
N ALA A 144 8.44 -9.10 1.28
CA ALA A 144 8.38 -10.49 0.85
C ALA A 144 9.68 -11.25 1.18
N ALA A 145 10.84 -10.62 0.94
CA ALA A 145 12.14 -11.20 1.25
C ALA A 145 12.36 -11.38 2.75
N LEU A 146 11.86 -10.46 3.58
CA LEU A 146 11.92 -10.59 5.04
C LEU A 146 11.02 -11.71 5.54
N ALA A 147 9.79 -11.81 5.03
CA ALA A 147 8.85 -12.86 5.40
C ALA A 147 9.40 -14.26 5.09
N LEU A 148 9.98 -14.46 3.89
CA LEU A 148 10.63 -15.72 3.47
C LEU A 148 11.80 -16.16 4.37
N ARG A 149 12.41 -15.22 5.08
CA ARG A 149 13.57 -15.48 5.94
C ARG A 149 13.22 -15.64 7.42
N LEU A 150 12.04 -15.17 7.81
CA LEU A 150 11.60 -15.24 9.20
C LEU A 150 10.80 -16.50 9.50
N VAL A 151 10.07 -17.02 8.52
CA VAL A 151 9.19 -18.19 8.72
C VAL A 151 9.39 -19.24 7.62
N PRO A 152 9.04 -20.52 7.88
CA PRO A 152 9.02 -21.56 6.85
C PRO A 152 8.14 -21.19 5.66
N ALA A 153 8.45 -21.73 4.46
CA ALA A 153 7.81 -21.36 3.19
C ALA A 153 6.28 -21.53 3.22
N ASP A 154 5.76 -22.54 3.89
CA ASP A 154 4.31 -22.78 4.06
C ASP A 154 3.62 -21.73 4.93
N LYS A 155 4.35 -21.01 5.78
CA LYS A 155 3.84 -19.93 6.66
C LYS A 155 4.02 -18.52 6.10
N VAL A 156 4.76 -18.35 4.99
CA VAL A 156 5.02 -17.03 4.38
C VAL A 156 3.74 -16.26 4.03
N PRO A 157 2.68 -16.89 3.44
CA PRO A 157 1.43 -16.17 3.18
C PRO A 157 0.80 -15.59 4.45
N ARG A 158 0.84 -16.34 5.56
CA ARG A 158 0.35 -15.88 6.86
C ARG A 158 1.18 -14.72 7.43
N ALA A 159 2.51 -14.78 7.30
CA ALA A 159 3.39 -13.71 7.72
C ALA A 159 3.13 -12.40 6.96
N ILE A 160 3.01 -12.48 5.63
CA ILE A 160 2.66 -11.33 4.79
C ILE A 160 1.29 -10.78 5.19
N SER A 161 0.28 -11.62 5.42
CA SER A 161 -1.04 -11.19 5.86
C SER A 161 -1.01 -10.41 7.18
N ILE A 162 -0.18 -10.84 8.15
CA ILE A 162 -0.01 -10.12 9.42
C ILE A 162 0.64 -8.75 9.19
N ILE A 163 1.65 -8.66 8.31
CA ILE A 163 2.29 -7.37 7.99
C ILE A 163 1.28 -6.43 7.32
N ILE A 164 0.50 -6.92 6.36
CA ILE A 164 -0.55 -6.14 5.67
C ILE A 164 -1.69 -5.74 6.63
N MET A 165 -1.96 -6.51 7.66
CA MET A 165 -2.94 -6.11 8.69
C MET A 165 -2.51 -4.80 9.39
N GLY A 166 -1.21 -4.58 9.62
CA GLY A 166 -0.70 -3.30 10.12
C GLY A 166 -1.04 -2.13 9.19
N VAL A 167 -0.90 -2.34 7.88
CA VAL A 167 -1.29 -1.35 6.85
C VAL A 167 -2.80 -1.07 6.90
N SER A 168 -3.62 -2.12 6.96
CA SER A 168 -5.08 -2.00 7.01
C SER A 168 -5.54 -1.20 8.24
N LEU A 169 -4.94 -1.46 9.41
CA LEU A 169 -5.21 -0.68 10.61
C LEU A 169 -4.81 0.79 10.44
N ALA A 170 -3.66 1.07 9.86
CA ALA A 170 -3.24 2.44 9.59
C ALA A 170 -4.21 3.15 8.62
N THR A 171 -4.64 2.48 7.57
CA THR A 171 -5.60 3.05 6.60
C THR A 171 -6.94 3.41 7.26
N VAL A 172 -7.41 2.60 8.22
CA VAL A 172 -8.64 2.88 8.95
C VAL A 172 -8.48 4.05 9.92
N PHE A 173 -7.37 4.11 10.65
CA PHE A 173 -7.26 5.00 11.82
C PHE A 173 -6.42 6.25 11.57
N ALA A 174 -5.47 6.27 10.61
CA ALA A 174 -4.51 7.38 10.46
C ALA A 174 -5.19 8.72 10.16
N ALA A 175 -6.07 8.76 9.16
CA ALA A 175 -6.75 10.00 8.77
C ALA A 175 -7.74 10.52 9.83
N PRO A 176 -8.66 9.70 10.39
CA PRO A 176 -9.56 10.18 11.43
C PRO A 176 -8.86 10.59 12.72
N LEU A 177 -7.85 9.82 13.17
CA LEU A 177 -7.05 10.18 14.33
C LEU A 177 -6.22 11.44 14.04
N GLY A 178 -5.67 11.56 12.84
CA GLY A 178 -4.95 12.75 12.42
C GLY A 178 -5.81 14.01 12.48
N ALA A 179 -7.05 13.96 11.98
CA ALA A 179 -8.00 15.06 12.07
C ALA A 179 -8.33 15.42 13.53
N PHE A 180 -8.68 14.42 14.34
CA PHE A 180 -9.05 14.61 15.75
C PHE A 180 -7.90 15.14 16.62
N LEU A 181 -6.70 14.56 16.49
CA LEU A 181 -5.53 15.00 17.25
C LEU A 181 -5.02 16.35 16.75
N GLY A 182 -5.10 16.59 15.44
CA GLY A 182 -4.73 17.86 14.82
C GLY A 182 -5.58 19.03 15.30
N GLU A 183 -6.86 18.81 15.56
CA GLU A 183 -7.74 19.80 16.15
C GLU A 183 -7.37 20.13 17.61
N ARG A 184 -7.07 19.09 18.41
CA ARG A 184 -6.83 19.24 19.86
C ARG A 184 -5.42 19.71 20.20
N TRP A 185 -4.43 19.18 19.52
CA TRP A 185 -3.00 19.40 19.87
C TRP A 185 -2.22 20.14 18.76
N GLY A 186 -2.90 20.43 17.64
CA GLY A 186 -2.24 20.97 16.46
C GLY A 186 -1.53 19.90 15.62
N TRP A 187 -1.30 20.23 14.35
CA TRP A 187 -0.70 19.30 13.39
C TRP A 187 0.75 18.91 13.74
N ARG A 188 1.52 19.83 14.39
CA ARG A 188 2.90 19.56 14.80
C ARG A 188 2.98 18.48 15.87
N ALA A 189 2.15 18.57 16.90
CA ALA A 189 2.08 17.55 17.94
C ALA A 189 1.58 16.20 17.40
N THR A 190 0.71 16.21 16.39
CA THR A 190 0.25 14.98 15.73
C THR A 190 1.38 14.27 14.99
N PHE A 191 2.28 15.01 14.31
CA PHE A 191 3.49 14.42 13.72
C PHE A 191 4.46 13.89 14.78
N LEU A 192 4.61 14.56 15.93
CA LEU A 192 5.42 14.05 17.04
C LEU A 192 4.84 12.76 17.62
N ALA A 193 3.52 12.69 17.78
CA ALA A 193 2.85 11.46 18.23
C ALA A 193 3.10 10.28 17.26
N ALA A 194 3.00 10.53 15.95
CA ALA A 194 3.34 9.52 14.95
C ALA A 194 4.82 9.12 14.99
N SER A 195 5.73 10.07 15.25
CA SER A 195 7.14 9.77 15.47
C SER A 195 7.35 8.89 16.70
N GLY A 196 6.59 9.12 17.77
CA GLY A 196 6.59 8.28 18.97
C GLY A 196 6.19 6.82 18.65
N ILE A 197 5.15 6.64 17.83
CA ILE A 197 4.76 5.31 17.33
C ILE A 197 5.91 4.67 16.54
N GLY A 198 6.54 5.45 15.66
CA GLY A 198 7.72 5.00 14.90
C GLY A 198 8.89 4.60 15.79
N ALA A 199 9.18 5.38 16.84
CA ALA A 199 10.24 5.09 17.81
C ALA A 199 9.95 3.80 18.62
N LEU A 200 8.71 3.61 19.05
CA LEU A 200 8.27 2.35 19.67
C LEU A 200 8.45 1.18 18.70
N GLY A 201 8.04 1.35 17.43
CA GLY A 201 8.25 0.34 16.39
C GLY A 201 9.72 -0.02 16.20
N LEU A 202 10.60 0.98 16.14
CA LEU A 202 12.05 0.78 16.09
C LEU A 202 12.54 -0.03 17.30
N GLY A 203 12.14 0.36 18.52
CA GLY A 203 12.52 -0.35 19.75
C GLY A 203 12.08 -1.81 19.73
N VAL A 204 10.82 -2.08 19.35
CA VAL A 204 10.30 -3.45 19.22
C VAL A 204 11.08 -4.25 18.16
N GLN A 205 11.41 -3.65 17.02
CA GLN A 205 12.21 -4.29 15.97
C GLN A 205 13.64 -4.57 16.38
N MET A 206 14.26 -3.69 17.17
CA MET A 206 15.60 -3.91 17.70
C MET A 206 15.66 -5.13 18.61
N LEU A 207 14.59 -5.42 19.35
CA LEU A 207 14.47 -6.57 20.24
C LEU A 207 14.03 -7.85 19.51
N ALA A 208 13.18 -7.73 18.49
CA ALA A 208 12.51 -8.85 17.86
C ALA A 208 13.21 -9.40 16.60
N LEU A 209 13.87 -8.53 15.80
CA LEU A 209 14.46 -8.96 14.54
C LEU A 209 15.79 -9.70 14.74
N PRO A 210 15.91 -10.96 14.26
CA PRO A 210 17.18 -11.67 14.26
C PRO A 210 18.17 -11.08 13.24
N ALA A 211 19.40 -11.52 13.24
CA ALA A 211 20.36 -11.18 12.19
C ALA A 211 19.87 -11.73 10.83
N LEU A 212 19.90 -10.87 9.80
CA LEU A 212 19.41 -11.17 8.46
C LEU A 212 20.49 -10.81 7.42
N PRO A 213 21.54 -11.67 7.26
CA PRO A 213 22.66 -11.42 6.34
C PRO A 213 22.19 -11.14 4.91
N ALA A 214 22.98 -10.44 4.10
CA ALA A 214 22.63 -10.09 2.73
C ALA A 214 22.43 -11.32 1.82
N VAL A 215 21.47 -11.24 0.89
CA VAL A 215 21.22 -12.24 -0.17
C VAL A 215 21.30 -11.52 -1.52
N ALA A 216 21.73 -12.24 -2.56
CA ALA A 216 21.84 -11.68 -3.92
C ALA A 216 20.48 -11.18 -4.46
N ALA A 217 20.51 -10.06 -5.18
CA ALA A 217 19.30 -9.43 -5.76
C ALA A 217 18.87 -10.12 -7.07
N PRO A 218 17.55 -10.16 -7.40
CA PRO A 218 17.03 -10.68 -8.67
C PRO A 218 17.42 -9.79 -9.88
N GLY A 219 17.52 -10.39 -11.05
CA GLY A 219 17.96 -9.70 -12.28
C GLY A 219 16.85 -8.85 -12.93
N LEU A 220 17.26 -7.81 -13.67
CA LEU A 220 16.35 -6.84 -14.33
C LEU A 220 15.59 -7.39 -15.56
N ALA A 221 16.01 -8.52 -16.14
CA ALA A 221 15.44 -9.07 -17.37
C ALA A 221 13.95 -9.46 -17.23
N SER A 222 13.54 -9.99 -16.07
CA SER A 222 12.17 -10.42 -15.81
C SER A 222 11.14 -9.27 -15.82
N PHE A 223 11.55 -8.05 -15.49
CA PHE A 223 10.68 -6.86 -15.56
C PHE A 223 10.31 -6.51 -17.00
N ARG A 224 11.27 -6.59 -17.93
CA ARG A 224 11.03 -6.33 -19.34
C ARG A 224 10.05 -7.33 -19.96
N VAL A 225 10.17 -8.61 -19.60
CA VAL A 225 9.26 -9.67 -20.06
C VAL A 225 7.86 -9.45 -19.50
N ALA A 226 7.73 -9.16 -18.22
CA ALA A 226 6.41 -8.87 -17.62
C ALA A 226 5.75 -7.66 -18.29
N LEU A 227 6.48 -6.56 -18.50
CA LEU A 227 5.96 -5.33 -19.10
C LEU A 227 5.55 -5.50 -20.58
N SER A 228 6.15 -6.44 -21.31
CA SER A 228 5.79 -6.71 -22.71
C SER A 228 4.42 -7.38 -22.89
N ARG A 229 3.83 -7.91 -21.82
CA ARG A 229 2.50 -8.53 -21.86
C ARG A 229 1.40 -7.47 -21.86
N ARG A 230 0.53 -7.49 -22.87
CA ARG A 230 -0.58 -6.53 -23.03
C ARG A 230 -1.52 -6.50 -21.82
N SER A 231 -1.81 -7.64 -21.20
CA SER A 231 -2.65 -7.73 -20.00
C SER A 231 -2.01 -7.07 -18.77
N VAL A 232 -0.69 -7.21 -18.60
CA VAL A 232 0.05 -6.51 -17.55
C VAL A 232 0.05 -5.01 -17.81
N ALA A 233 0.38 -4.58 -19.05
CA ALA A 233 0.38 -3.17 -19.42
C ALA A 233 -1.00 -2.51 -19.22
N LEU A 234 -2.10 -3.22 -19.55
CA LEU A 234 -3.46 -2.77 -19.30
C LEU A 234 -3.73 -2.61 -17.79
N GLY A 235 -3.36 -3.59 -16.98
CA GLY A 235 -3.50 -3.52 -15.52
C GLY A 235 -2.73 -2.35 -14.92
N LEU A 236 -1.48 -2.15 -15.33
CA LEU A 236 -0.64 -1.04 -14.89
C LEU A 236 -1.19 0.32 -15.31
N GLY A 237 -1.69 0.45 -16.56
CA GLY A 237 -2.34 1.66 -17.06
C GLY A 237 -3.63 1.97 -16.30
N THR A 238 -4.44 0.96 -16.03
CA THR A 238 -5.66 1.09 -15.21
C THR A 238 -5.31 1.52 -13.79
N ALA A 239 -4.30 0.91 -13.16
CA ALA A 239 -3.84 1.30 -11.84
C ALA A 239 -3.35 2.75 -11.83
N LEU A 240 -2.56 3.17 -12.84
CA LEU A 240 -2.10 4.55 -12.96
C LEU A 240 -3.28 5.54 -12.99
N LEU A 241 -4.28 5.29 -13.82
CA LEU A 241 -5.46 6.16 -13.95
C LEU A 241 -6.28 6.19 -12.66
N VAL A 242 -6.71 5.04 -12.15
CA VAL A 242 -7.65 4.98 -11.01
C VAL A 242 -6.99 5.47 -9.72
N ILE A 243 -5.75 5.07 -9.46
CA ILE A 243 -5.01 5.51 -8.27
C ILE A 243 -4.69 7.00 -8.34
N SER A 244 -4.29 7.54 -9.50
CA SER A 244 -4.03 8.98 -9.61
C SER A 244 -5.32 9.79 -9.42
N GLY A 245 -6.44 9.35 -10.01
CA GLY A 245 -7.75 9.96 -9.74
C GLY A 245 -8.11 9.90 -8.27
N HIS A 246 -8.03 8.72 -7.66
CA HIS A 246 -8.31 8.55 -6.23
C HIS A 246 -7.49 9.51 -5.36
N PHE A 247 -6.16 9.56 -5.53
CA PHE A 247 -5.31 10.42 -4.72
C PHE A 247 -5.43 11.90 -5.05
N ALA A 248 -5.87 12.27 -6.24
CA ALA A 248 -6.23 13.66 -6.53
C ALA A 248 -7.42 14.13 -5.67
N GLY A 249 -8.43 13.28 -5.46
CA GLY A 249 -9.55 13.60 -4.59
C GLY A 249 -9.26 13.37 -3.11
N PHE A 250 -8.70 12.20 -2.76
CA PHE A 250 -8.51 11.80 -1.37
C PHE A 250 -7.48 12.66 -0.63
N ALA A 251 -6.40 13.09 -1.30
CA ALA A 251 -5.42 13.99 -0.71
C ALA A 251 -6.06 15.29 -0.21
N PHE A 252 -7.10 15.75 -0.89
CA PHE A 252 -7.77 17.01 -0.60
C PHE A 252 -9.21 16.82 -0.09
N ILE A 253 -9.55 15.63 0.40
CA ILE A 253 -10.89 15.32 0.91
C ILE A 253 -11.29 16.22 2.09
N ARG A 254 -10.35 16.53 2.99
CA ARG A 254 -10.61 17.38 4.14
C ARG A 254 -10.99 18.81 3.72
N PRO A 255 -10.21 19.57 2.92
CA PRO A 255 -10.62 20.86 2.40
C PRO A 255 -11.97 20.84 1.71
N PHE A 256 -12.28 19.79 0.91
CA PHE A 256 -13.58 19.65 0.29
C PHE A 256 -14.71 19.55 1.33
N LEU A 257 -14.57 18.71 2.34
CA LEU A 257 -15.59 18.52 3.37
C LEU A 257 -15.76 19.75 4.27
N GLU A 258 -14.71 20.53 4.48
CA GLU A 258 -14.74 21.81 5.22
C GLU A 258 -15.42 22.94 4.44
N GLU A 259 -15.14 23.06 3.14
CA GLU A 259 -15.55 24.24 2.34
C GLU A 259 -16.88 24.05 1.62
N VAL A 260 -17.19 22.82 1.14
CA VAL A 260 -18.37 22.55 0.28
C VAL A 260 -19.58 22.18 1.13
N PRO A 261 -19.66 21.03 1.82
CA PRO A 261 -20.77 20.74 2.75
C PRO A 261 -20.64 21.45 4.10
N ARG A 262 -19.49 22.09 4.39
CA ARG A 262 -19.19 22.86 5.61
C ARG A 262 -19.34 22.02 6.87
N LEU A 263 -18.77 20.80 6.84
CA LEU A 263 -18.80 19.90 7.98
C LEU A 263 -17.80 20.35 9.05
N ASP A 264 -18.15 20.13 10.32
CA ASP A 264 -17.24 20.30 11.45
C ASP A 264 -16.20 19.18 11.53
N VAL A 265 -15.10 19.41 12.24
CA VAL A 265 -13.98 18.46 12.32
C VAL A 265 -14.39 17.11 12.94
N PRO A 266 -15.25 17.03 13.98
CA PRO A 266 -15.76 15.74 14.47
C PRO A 266 -16.47 14.94 13.38
N THR A 267 -17.35 15.57 12.60
CA THR A 267 -18.07 14.92 11.49
C THR A 267 -17.12 14.49 10.36
N ILE A 268 -16.10 15.31 10.04
CA ILE A 268 -15.05 14.94 9.07
C ILE A 268 -14.26 13.74 9.58
N SER A 269 -13.88 13.72 10.87
CA SER A 269 -13.17 12.58 11.47
C SER A 269 -14.00 11.29 11.38
N LEU A 270 -15.33 11.38 11.63
CA LEU A 270 -16.24 10.26 11.47
C LEU A 270 -16.35 9.81 9.99
N ALA A 271 -16.45 10.74 9.04
CA ALA A 271 -16.49 10.43 7.63
C ALA A 271 -15.23 9.67 7.16
N LEU A 272 -14.04 10.11 7.61
CA LEU A 272 -12.76 9.46 7.31
C LEU A 272 -12.65 8.07 8.01
N LEU A 273 -13.21 7.92 9.21
CA LEU A 273 -13.28 6.62 9.87
C LEU A 273 -14.17 5.65 9.09
N VAL A 274 -15.35 6.10 8.66
CA VAL A 274 -16.29 5.27 7.87
C VAL A 274 -15.68 4.95 6.49
N PHE A 275 -14.95 5.87 5.87
CA PHE A 275 -14.15 5.61 4.66
C PHE A 275 -13.14 4.48 4.90
N GLY A 276 -12.35 4.54 5.97
CA GLY A 276 -11.36 3.53 6.30
C GLY A 276 -11.99 2.16 6.61
N LEU A 277 -13.07 2.11 7.39
CA LEU A 277 -13.82 0.88 7.67
C LEU A 277 -14.44 0.32 6.39
N GLY A 278 -15.02 1.18 5.56
CA GLY A 278 -15.48 0.81 4.23
C GLY A 278 -14.38 0.16 3.41
N GLY A 279 -13.17 0.75 3.41
CA GLY A 279 -11.99 0.23 2.73
C GLY A 279 -11.60 -1.16 3.23
N PHE A 280 -11.62 -1.37 4.54
CA PHE A 280 -11.37 -2.69 5.13
C PHE A 280 -12.38 -3.74 4.64
N ILE A 281 -13.67 -3.45 4.68
CA ILE A 281 -14.73 -4.33 4.19
C ILE A 281 -14.60 -4.54 2.67
N GLY A 282 -14.35 -3.46 1.93
CA GLY A 282 -14.18 -3.48 0.48
C GLY A 282 -13.05 -4.39 0.01
N ASN A 283 -11.95 -4.46 0.77
CA ASN A 283 -10.83 -5.36 0.47
C ASN A 283 -11.27 -6.83 0.45
N PHE A 284 -12.12 -7.27 1.38
CA PHE A 284 -12.66 -8.63 1.38
C PHE A 284 -13.64 -8.87 0.22
N ILE A 285 -14.55 -7.91 -0.02
CA ILE A 285 -15.53 -8.00 -1.11
C ILE A 285 -14.80 -8.04 -2.46
N GLY A 286 -13.83 -7.13 -2.67
CA GLY A 286 -13.01 -7.08 -3.88
C GLY A 286 -12.24 -8.37 -4.10
N GLY A 287 -11.62 -8.92 -3.05
CA GLY A 287 -10.92 -10.21 -3.11
C GLY A 287 -11.85 -11.36 -3.49
N ALA A 288 -13.05 -11.44 -2.92
CA ALA A 288 -14.04 -12.46 -3.22
C ALA A 288 -14.54 -12.39 -4.68
N ILE A 289 -14.80 -11.19 -5.21
CA ILE A 289 -15.19 -11.01 -6.61
C ILE A 289 -13.99 -11.32 -7.53
N ALA A 290 -12.80 -10.83 -7.20
CA ALA A 290 -11.59 -11.04 -7.99
C ALA A 290 -11.12 -12.50 -8.02
N ALA A 291 -11.49 -13.32 -7.03
CA ALA A 291 -11.25 -14.75 -7.06
C ALA A 291 -11.94 -15.41 -8.26
N ARG A 292 -13.12 -14.92 -8.67
CA ARG A 292 -13.89 -15.40 -9.82
C ARG A 292 -13.52 -14.64 -11.09
N SER A 293 -13.64 -13.31 -11.07
CA SER A 293 -13.35 -12.42 -12.21
C SER A 293 -12.58 -11.18 -11.75
N PRO A 294 -11.23 -11.19 -11.86
CA PRO A 294 -10.43 -10.01 -11.49
C PRO A 294 -10.78 -8.76 -12.32
N ALA A 295 -11.09 -8.93 -13.61
CA ALA A 295 -11.47 -7.83 -14.49
C ALA A 295 -12.78 -7.17 -14.03
N LEU A 296 -13.81 -7.96 -13.69
CA LEU A 296 -15.07 -7.44 -13.18
C LEU A 296 -14.88 -6.73 -11.82
N ALA A 297 -14.05 -7.29 -10.93
CA ALA A 297 -13.76 -6.69 -9.64
C ALA A 297 -13.08 -5.32 -9.79
N VAL A 298 -12.09 -5.19 -10.68
CA VAL A 298 -11.43 -3.92 -10.97
C VAL A 298 -12.40 -2.94 -11.63
N ALA A 299 -13.17 -3.39 -12.63
CA ALA A 299 -14.11 -2.54 -13.34
C ALA A 299 -15.22 -2.01 -12.42
N SER A 300 -15.81 -2.86 -11.57
CA SER A 300 -16.88 -2.46 -10.64
C SER A 300 -16.37 -1.51 -9.57
N ALA A 301 -15.21 -1.78 -8.97
CA ALA A 301 -14.59 -0.88 -8.00
C ALA A 301 -14.29 0.49 -8.62
N SER A 302 -13.70 0.54 -9.81
CA SER A 302 -13.42 1.77 -10.55
C SER A 302 -14.70 2.51 -10.91
N PHE A 303 -15.74 1.81 -11.36
CA PHE A 303 -17.03 2.41 -11.68
C PHE A 303 -17.66 3.09 -10.45
N VAL A 304 -17.68 2.40 -9.30
CA VAL A 304 -18.23 2.98 -8.06
C VAL A 304 -17.42 4.21 -7.63
N ILE A 305 -16.08 4.18 -7.69
CA ILE A 305 -15.26 5.37 -7.42
C ILE A 305 -15.66 6.52 -8.34
N GLY A 306 -15.82 6.28 -9.65
CA GLY A 306 -16.19 7.30 -10.60
C GLY A 306 -17.60 7.87 -10.38
N ALA A 307 -18.58 7.01 -10.11
CA ALA A 307 -19.96 7.40 -9.83
C ALA A 307 -20.07 8.23 -8.55
N VAL A 308 -19.37 7.80 -7.50
CA VAL A 308 -19.30 8.53 -6.23
C VAL A 308 -18.62 9.90 -6.41
N ALA A 309 -17.54 9.95 -7.20
CA ALA A 309 -16.88 11.22 -7.51
C ALA A 309 -17.81 12.19 -8.26
N LEU A 310 -18.59 11.70 -9.22
CA LEU A 310 -19.63 12.52 -9.87
C LEU A 310 -20.67 13.03 -8.86
N ALA A 311 -21.12 12.17 -7.93
CA ALA A 311 -22.06 12.56 -6.90
C ALA A 311 -21.50 13.66 -5.98
N LEU A 312 -20.21 13.54 -5.58
CA LEU A 312 -19.51 14.56 -4.78
C LEU A 312 -19.34 15.88 -5.56
N GLY A 313 -18.99 15.82 -6.83
CA GLY A 313 -18.82 17.01 -7.66
C GLY A 313 -20.13 17.76 -7.95
N LEU A 314 -21.24 17.04 -8.10
CA LEU A 314 -22.55 17.63 -8.49
C LEU A 314 -23.45 17.95 -7.29
N PHE A 315 -23.40 17.17 -6.22
CA PHE A 315 -24.34 17.24 -5.10
C PHE A 315 -23.63 17.28 -3.73
N GLY A 316 -22.31 17.53 -3.73
CA GLY A 316 -21.47 17.50 -2.53
C GLY A 316 -21.78 18.57 -1.49
N GLU A 317 -22.57 19.62 -1.82
CA GLU A 317 -23.07 20.61 -0.86
C GLU A 317 -23.99 19.99 0.18
N SER A 318 -24.67 18.89 -0.14
CA SER A 318 -25.47 18.13 0.82
C SER A 318 -24.58 17.29 1.72
N ALA A 319 -24.61 17.55 3.03
CA ALA A 319 -23.86 16.78 4.02
C ALA A 319 -24.19 15.27 3.97
N GLY A 320 -25.45 14.91 3.74
CA GLY A 320 -25.88 13.51 3.61
C GLY A 320 -25.26 12.84 2.38
N VAL A 321 -25.22 13.52 1.24
CA VAL A 321 -24.57 13.01 0.03
C VAL A 321 -23.06 12.89 0.25
N ALA A 322 -22.42 13.90 0.83
CA ALA A 322 -20.98 13.90 1.08
C ALA A 322 -20.57 12.74 1.99
N LEU A 323 -21.31 12.49 3.08
CA LEU A 323 -21.01 11.38 4.01
C LEU A 323 -21.23 10.01 3.39
N LEU A 324 -22.40 9.80 2.72
CA LEU A 324 -22.69 8.52 2.08
C LEU A 324 -21.72 8.22 0.93
N ALA A 325 -21.43 9.22 0.10
CA ALA A 325 -20.49 9.10 -1.01
C ALA A 325 -19.07 8.78 -0.51
N THR A 326 -18.61 9.46 0.55
CA THR A 326 -17.30 9.16 1.18
C THR A 326 -17.24 7.73 1.71
N ALA A 327 -18.30 7.23 2.35
CA ALA A 327 -18.38 5.86 2.84
C ALA A 327 -18.29 4.82 1.71
N LEU A 328 -19.08 5.00 0.65
CA LEU A 328 -19.07 4.12 -0.53
C LEU A 328 -17.73 4.17 -1.28
N TRP A 329 -17.12 5.35 -1.34
CA TRP A 329 -15.80 5.53 -1.93
C TRP A 329 -14.74 4.70 -1.20
N GLY A 330 -14.75 4.72 0.16
CA GLY A 330 -13.86 3.90 0.95
C GLY A 330 -13.98 2.42 0.58
N GLY A 331 -15.21 1.88 0.53
CA GLY A 331 -15.47 0.51 0.14
C GLY A 331 -14.95 0.15 -1.25
N ALA A 332 -15.23 1.00 -2.23
CA ALA A 332 -14.79 0.79 -3.60
C ALA A 332 -13.25 0.88 -3.72
N PHE A 333 -12.63 1.85 -3.03
CA PHE A 333 -11.18 1.98 -3.03
C PHE A 333 -10.51 0.80 -2.32
N GLY A 334 -11.05 0.29 -1.22
CA GLY A 334 -10.51 -0.92 -0.57
C GLY A 334 -10.54 -2.15 -1.48
N ALA A 335 -11.56 -2.29 -2.32
CA ALA A 335 -11.67 -3.38 -3.29
C ALA A 335 -10.67 -3.28 -4.44
N PHE A 336 -10.29 -2.06 -4.86
CA PHE A 336 -9.49 -1.85 -6.06
C PHE A 336 -8.06 -2.44 -5.98
N PRO A 337 -7.21 -2.15 -4.96
CA PRO A 337 -5.83 -2.63 -4.90
C PRO A 337 -5.70 -4.14 -4.89
N VAL A 338 -6.57 -4.85 -4.16
CA VAL A 338 -6.56 -6.32 -4.13
C VAL A 338 -6.96 -6.89 -5.48
N SER A 339 -7.98 -6.32 -6.12
CA SER A 339 -8.49 -6.79 -7.40
C SER A 339 -7.47 -6.63 -8.52
N ILE A 340 -6.83 -5.45 -8.62
CA ILE A 340 -5.81 -5.17 -9.64
C ILE A 340 -4.53 -5.98 -9.40
N SER A 341 -4.20 -6.27 -8.14
CA SER A 341 -3.06 -7.14 -7.79
C SER A 341 -3.29 -8.57 -8.25
N ILE A 342 -4.51 -9.11 -8.06
CA ILE A 342 -4.89 -10.45 -8.55
C ILE A 342 -4.89 -10.48 -10.09
N TRP A 343 -5.44 -9.45 -10.75
CA TRP A 343 -5.38 -9.32 -12.22
C TRP A 343 -3.93 -9.37 -12.71
N ASN A 344 -3.07 -8.56 -12.11
CA ASN A 344 -1.68 -8.44 -12.54
C ASN A 344 -0.90 -9.75 -12.34
N ALA A 345 -1.10 -10.44 -11.21
CA ALA A 345 -0.48 -11.73 -10.92
C ALA A 345 -0.95 -12.82 -11.90
N ARG A 346 -2.25 -12.89 -12.23
CA ARG A 346 -2.79 -13.83 -13.21
C ARG A 346 -2.37 -13.51 -14.65
N SER A 347 -2.08 -12.25 -14.96
CA SER A 347 -1.60 -11.82 -16.29
C SER A 347 -0.17 -12.27 -16.61
N ALA A 348 0.64 -12.54 -15.57
CA ALA A 348 2.01 -13.02 -15.72
C ALA A 348 2.37 -14.01 -14.60
N PRO A 349 1.80 -15.24 -14.60
CA PRO A 349 1.99 -16.20 -13.52
C PRO A 349 3.43 -16.68 -13.38
N ASP A 350 4.16 -16.77 -14.48
CA ASP A 350 5.59 -17.10 -14.56
C ASP A 350 6.53 -15.94 -14.14
N HIS A 351 6.01 -14.70 -14.06
CA HIS A 351 6.71 -13.48 -13.66
C HIS A 351 5.91 -12.67 -12.64
N ALA A 352 5.09 -13.32 -11.80
CA ALA A 352 4.16 -12.66 -10.88
C ALA A 352 4.87 -11.70 -9.89
N GLU A 353 6.07 -12.05 -9.43
CA GLU A 353 6.87 -11.19 -8.55
C GLU A 353 7.29 -9.88 -9.26
N SER A 354 7.78 -9.98 -10.51
CA SER A 354 8.16 -8.79 -11.30
C SER A 354 6.95 -7.93 -11.66
N ALA A 355 5.82 -8.55 -11.99
CA ALA A 355 4.57 -7.85 -12.26
C ALA A 355 4.05 -7.13 -11.01
N GLY A 356 4.15 -7.74 -9.82
CA GLY A 356 3.79 -7.14 -8.55
C GLY A 356 4.69 -5.95 -8.19
N ALA A 357 5.99 -6.06 -8.42
CA ALA A 357 6.93 -4.95 -8.20
C ALA A 357 6.66 -3.76 -9.14
N LEU A 358 6.36 -4.02 -10.43
CA LEU A 358 5.94 -2.98 -11.37
C LEU A 358 4.66 -2.29 -10.91
N LEU A 359 3.67 -3.06 -10.43
CA LEU A 359 2.42 -2.51 -9.92
C LEU A 359 2.67 -1.60 -8.71
N SER A 360 3.53 -2.01 -7.77
CA SER A 360 3.90 -1.18 -6.61
C SER A 360 4.55 0.14 -7.03
N SER A 361 5.46 0.11 -8.03
CA SER A 361 6.07 1.32 -8.57
C SER A 361 5.04 2.24 -9.24
N VAL A 362 4.11 1.65 -10.02
CA VAL A 362 3.02 2.41 -10.67
C VAL A 362 2.08 3.03 -9.62
N PHE A 363 1.80 2.36 -8.49
CA PHE A 363 1.01 2.94 -7.41
C PHE A 363 1.68 4.22 -6.88
N GLN A 364 2.97 4.20 -6.62
CA GLN A 364 3.67 5.37 -6.11
C GLN A 364 3.73 6.52 -7.13
N VAL A 365 3.96 6.21 -8.41
CA VAL A 365 3.88 7.21 -9.49
C VAL A 365 2.47 7.79 -9.59
N ALA A 366 1.44 6.96 -9.49
CA ALA A 366 0.04 7.38 -9.55
C ALA A 366 -0.35 8.26 -8.35
N ILE A 367 0.10 7.91 -7.13
CA ILE A 367 -0.09 8.73 -5.92
C ILE A 367 0.52 10.11 -6.11
N ALA A 368 1.78 10.16 -6.58
CA ALA A 368 2.47 11.42 -6.86
C ALA A 368 1.74 12.25 -7.91
N ALA A 369 1.40 11.65 -9.05
CA ALA A 369 0.67 12.32 -10.14
C ALA A 369 -0.69 12.84 -9.67
N GLY A 370 -1.44 12.04 -8.91
CA GLY A 370 -2.73 12.43 -8.35
C GLY A 370 -2.62 13.63 -7.41
N ALA A 371 -1.67 13.61 -6.49
CA ALA A 371 -1.46 14.71 -5.54
C ALA A 371 -1.05 16.02 -6.26
N VAL A 372 -0.18 15.93 -7.30
CA VAL A 372 0.18 17.10 -8.13
C VAL A 372 -1.04 17.64 -8.87
N LEU A 373 -1.72 16.79 -9.63
CA LEU A 373 -2.88 17.20 -10.44
C LEU A 373 -4.02 17.73 -9.55
N GLY A 374 -4.31 17.05 -8.45
CA GLY A 374 -5.30 17.48 -7.46
C GLY A 374 -4.94 18.85 -6.87
N GLY A 375 -3.68 19.07 -6.48
CA GLY A 375 -3.20 20.36 -5.98
C GLY A 375 -3.35 21.50 -6.97
N LEU A 376 -3.00 21.28 -8.25
CA LEU A 376 -3.17 22.27 -9.31
C LEU A 376 -4.62 22.60 -9.58
N VAL A 377 -5.50 21.59 -9.52
CA VAL A 377 -6.95 21.79 -9.74
C VAL A 377 -7.57 22.54 -8.57
N ILE A 378 -7.26 22.16 -7.33
CA ILE A 378 -7.85 22.79 -6.14
C ILE A 378 -7.44 24.27 -6.02
N ASP A 379 -6.16 24.57 -6.26
CA ASP A 379 -5.64 25.94 -6.17
C ASP A 379 -6.24 26.87 -7.24
N ARG A 380 -6.68 26.31 -8.40
CA ARG A 380 -7.18 27.11 -9.52
C ARG A 380 -8.71 27.15 -9.61
N PHE A 381 -9.38 26.05 -9.25
CA PHE A 381 -10.81 25.86 -9.48
C PHE A 381 -11.59 25.49 -8.21
N GLY A 382 -10.91 25.37 -7.06
CA GLY A 382 -11.51 24.99 -5.78
C GLY A 382 -11.68 23.49 -5.58
N PRO A 383 -12.04 23.07 -4.35
CA PRO A 383 -12.00 21.67 -3.94
C PRO A 383 -13.03 20.76 -4.64
N ALA A 384 -14.20 21.29 -5.05
CA ALA A 384 -15.21 20.49 -5.76
C ALA A 384 -14.75 20.07 -7.16
N ALA A 385 -13.94 20.90 -7.83
CA ALA A 385 -13.52 20.65 -9.21
C ALA A 385 -12.62 19.42 -9.36
N VAL A 386 -11.92 19.01 -8.30
CA VAL A 386 -11.03 17.84 -8.32
C VAL A 386 -11.80 16.55 -8.64
N PHE A 387 -13.07 16.48 -8.25
CA PHE A 387 -13.89 15.28 -8.45
C PHE A 387 -14.23 15.02 -9.92
N ALA A 388 -14.17 16.04 -10.80
CA ALA A 388 -14.28 15.83 -12.24
C ALA A 388 -13.11 14.97 -12.77
N TYR A 389 -11.88 15.22 -12.31
CA TYR A 389 -10.72 14.39 -12.65
C TYR A 389 -10.82 12.99 -12.05
N VAL A 390 -11.23 12.87 -10.78
CA VAL A 390 -11.46 11.56 -10.13
C VAL A 390 -12.45 10.72 -10.94
N ALA A 391 -13.60 11.32 -11.30
CA ALA A 391 -14.63 10.65 -12.08
C ALA A 391 -14.12 10.20 -13.45
N PHE A 392 -13.46 11.10 -14.18
CA PHE A 392 -12.89 10.80 -15.49
C PHE A 392 -11.90 9.63 -15.41
N ALA A 393 -10.92 9.70 -14.51
CA ALA A 393 -9.87 8.71 -14.38
C ALA A 393 -10.42 7.33 -13.95
N ALA A 394 -11.35 7.32 -12.99
CA ALA A 394 -11.95 6.08 -12.50
C ALA A 394 -12.89 5.44 -13.54
N LEU A 395 -13.73 6.21 -14.22
CA LEU A 395 -14.62 5.68 -15.27
C LEU A 395 -13.83 5.20 -16.49
N ALA A 396 -12.78 5.92 -16.90
CA ALA A 396 -11.88 5.45 -17.96
C ALA A 396 -11.21 4.11 -17.57
N GLY A 397 -10.77 3.96 -16.33
CA GLY A 397 -10.25 2.70 -15.81
C GLY A 397 -11.30 1.58 -15.79
N ALA A 398 -12.54 1.89 -15.41
CA ALA A 398 -13.65 0.94 -15.45
C ALA A 398 -13.92 0.43 -16.87
N ILE A 399 -13.99 1.33 -17.86
CA ILE A 399 -14.20 0.99 -19.27
C ILE A 399 -13.03 0.14 -19.80
N ALA A 400 -11.79 0.51 -19.49
CA ALA A 400 -10.60 -0.20 -19.92
C ALA A 400 -10.61 -1.67 -19.49
N MET A 401 -11.09 -1.96 -18.27
CA MET A 401 -11.14 -3.32 -17.73
C MET A 401 -12.41 -4.09 -18.08
N PHE A 402 -13.52 -3.40 -18.38
CA PHE A 402 -14.78 -4.06 -18.70
C PHE A 402 -14.75 -4.78 -20.07
N ILE A 403 -14.09 -4.20 -21.08
CA ILE A 403 -13.97 -4.75 -22.43
C ILE A 403 -13.23 -6.10 -22.45
N PRO A 404 -12.00 -6.21 -21.92
CA PRO A 404 -11.28 -7.48 -21.88
C PRO A 404 -11.90 -8.49 -20.91
N GLY A 405 -12.53 -8.05 -19.81
CA GLY A 405 -13.20 -8.93 -18.87
C GLY A 405 -14.32 -9.77 -19.51
N ARG A 406 -15.15 -9.15 -20.34
CA ARG A 406 -16.18 -9.87 -21.13
C ARG A 406 -15.59 -10.86 -22.14
N ALA A 407 -14.42 -10.55 -22.71
CA ALA A 407 -13.75 -11.45 -23.65
C ALA A 407 -13.16 -12.68 -22.94
N GLU A 408 -12.68 -12.50 -21.70
CA GLU A 408 -12.12 -13.57 -20.87
C GLU A 408 -13.22 -14.50 -20.33
N GLU A 409 -14.34 -13.95 -19.87
CA GLU A 409 -15.52 -14.73 -19.44
C GLU A 409 -16.10 -15.60 -20.55
N ARG A 410 -16.16 -15.09 -21.78
CA ARG A 410 -16.59 -15.86 -22.97
C ARG A 410 -15.63 -16.99 -23.34
N ARG A 411 -14.33 -16.87 -23.05
CA ARG A 411 -13.33 -17.90 -23.31
C ARG A 411 -13.33 -19.02 -22.27
N THR A 412 -13.69 -18.69 -21.04
CA THR A 412 -13.68 -19.64 -19.90
C THR A 412 -15.01 -20.36 -19.70
N GLY A 413 -16.05 -20.04 -20.50
CA GLY A 413 -17.39 -20.68 -20.42
C GLY A 413 -18.14 -20.39 -19.12
N ALA A 414 -17.76 -19.32 -18.40
CA ALA A 414 -18.38 -18.90 -17.14
C ALA A 414 -19.49 -17.85 -17.38
N ALA A 415 -20.35 -18.09 -18.37
CA ALA A 415 -21.56 -17.31 -18.62
C ALA A 415 -22.82 -18.17 -18.32
#